data_45d519ffd66beb0586dab9e4e8e6978f
#
_entry.id   45d519ffd66beb0586dab9e4e8e6978f
#
_cell.length_a   1.000
_cell.length_b   1.000
_cell.length_c   1.000
_cell.angle_alpha   90.00
_cell.angle_beta   90.00
_cell.angle_gamma   90.00
#
_symmetry.space_group_name_H-M   'P 1'
#
loop_
_entity.id
_entity.type
_entity.pdbx_description
1 polymer ?
#
loop_
_entity_poly.entity_id
_entity_poly.type
_entity_poly.pdbx_seq_one_letter_code
_entity_poly.pdbx_strand_id
1 'polypeptide(L)'
;MANKIKVTVHSVTKGKCPQGFKVGDSWLIPDGKTPGGMCSGAYNSVAPAIRLFRLGGQQPWDKDKDVTYVSCPDPEVILIYEVRRMRD
;
A
#
# COMPACT_ATOMS: atom_id res chain seq x y z
N MET A 1 13.27 -1.77 -16.27
CA MET A 1 13.10 -0.76 -15.21
C MET A 1 12.01 -1.17 -14.24
N ALA A 2 12.21 -0.85 -12.96
CA ALA A 2 11.18 -1.12 -11.97
C ALA A 2 9.99 -0.19 -12.19
N ASN A 3 8.78 -0.71 -11.98
CA ASN A 3 7.55 0.07 -12.06
C ASN A 3 7.45 1.03 -10.88
N LYS A 4 6.85 2.20 -11.11
CA LYS A 4 6.51 3.11 -10.03
C LYS A 4 5.34 2.53 -9.25
N ILE A 5 5.38 2.67 -7.92
CA ILE A 5 4.35 2.14 -7.02
C ILE A 5 3.79 3.30 -6.19
N LYS A 6 2.47 3.37 -6.11
CA LYS A 6 1.77 4.33 -5.26
C LYS A 6 0.91 3.59 -4.25
N VAL A 7 1.03 3.97 -2.98
CA VAL A 7 0.20 3.44 -1.91
C VAL A 7 -0.73 4.55 -1.42
N THR A 8 -2.02 4.27 -1.37
CA THR A 8 -3.04 5.26 -0.97
C THR A 8 -3.93 4.64 0.10
N VAL A 9 -4.32 5.42 1.10
CA VAL A 9 -5.35 5.01 2.06
C VAL A 9 -6.69 4.99 1.33
N HIS A 10 -7.20 3.80 1.05
CA HIS A 10 -8.44 3.61 0.30
C HIS A 10 -9.67 3.78 1.19
N SER A 11 -9.64 3.20 2.39
CA SER A 11 -10.77 3.27 3.30
C SER A 11 -10.32 3.03 4.72
N VAL A 12 -11.15 3.47 5.68
CA VAL A 12 -10.99 3.16 7.10
C VAL A 12 -12.20 2.32 7.49
N THR A 13 -11.98 1.05 7.80
CA THR A 13 -13.07 0.12 8.08
C THR A 13 -13.33 -0.04 9.56
N LYS A 14 -12.39 0.36 10.42
CA LYS A 14 -12.53 0.25 11.86
C LYS A 14 -11.61 1.24 12.56
N GLY A 15 -12.13 1.95 13.55
CA GLY A 15 -11.34 2.79 14.44
C GLY A 15 -10.80 4.05 13.79
N LYS A 16 -9.84 4.66 14.46
CA LYS A 16 -9.16 5.88 14.01
C LYS A 16 -7.67 5.68 14.15
N CYS A 17 -6.93 5.93 13.08
CA CYS A 17 -5.48 5.72 13.07
C CYS A 17 -4.79 6.66 14.06
N PRO A 18 -4.02 6.14 15.03
CA PRO A 18 -3.31 6.98 15.99
C PRO A 18 -2.21 7.83 15.34
N GLN A 19 -1.76 7.48 14.13
CA GLN A 19 -0.81 8.28 13.37
C GLN A 19 -1.49 9.39 12.56
N GLY A 20 -2.83 9.45 12.58
CA GLY A 20 -3.59 10.50 11.91
C GLY A 20 -3.79 10.29 10.39
N PHE A 21 -3.49 9.12 9.87
CA PHE A 21 -3.72 8.83 8.45
C PHE A 21 -5.20 8.74 8.13
N LYS A 22 -5.59 9.23 6.97
CA LYS A 22 -6.98 9.30 6.55
C LYS A 22 -7.10 8.95 5.07
N VAL A 23 -8.32 8.69 4.62
CA VAL A 23 -8.62 8.38 3.22
C VAL A 23 -8.04 9.48 2.31
N GLY A 24 -7.33 9.05 1.27
CA GLY A 24 -6.69 9.94 0.33
C GLY A 24 -5.22 10.20 0.59
N ASP A 25 -4.73 9.93 1.80
CA ASP A 25 -3.29 10.03 2.07
C ASP A 25 -2.55 9.01 1.20
N SER A 26 -1.45 9.44 0.60
CA SER A 26 -0.73 8.58 -0.34
C SER A 26 0.78 8.77 -0.26
N TRP A 27 1.48 7.76 -0.77
CA TRP A 27 2.95 7.75 -0.83
C TRP A 27 3.40 7.20 -2.17
N LEU A 28 4.37 7.87 -2.80
CA LEU A 28 5.12 7.28 -3.92
C LEU A 28 6.30 6.53 -3.33
N ILE A 29 6.43 5.27 -3.69
CA ILE A 29 7.46 4.42 -3.10
C ILE A 29 8.75 4.56 -3.89
N PRO A 30 9.85 5.03 -3.27
CA PRO A 30 11.14 5.12 -3.95
C PRO A 30 11.64 3.75 -4.38
N ASP A 31 12.37 3.71 -5.48
CA ASP A 31 12.93 2.45 -5.97
C ASP A 31 13.96 1.91 -4.97
N GLY A 32 13.67 0.70 -4.46
CA GLY A 32 14.57 0.02 -3.53
C GLY A 32 14.67 0.63 -2.13
N LYS A 33 13.79 1.59 -1.80
CA LYS A 33 13.85 2.30 -0.52
C LYS A 33 12.48 2.36 0.12
N THR A 34 12.47 2.65 1.43
CA THR A 34 11.22 2.88 2.16
C THR A 34 10.76 4.33 1.98
N PRO A 35 9.45 4.58 1.94
CA PRO A 35 8.94 5.94 1.88
C PRO A 35 9.05 6.61 3.26
N GLY A 36 9.22 7.93 3.26
CA GLY A 36 9.12 8.70 4.49
C GLY A 36 7.67 8.92 4.89
N GLY A 37 7.42 9.06 6.20
CA GLY A 37 6.11 9.42 6.71
C GLY A 37 5.07 8.31 6.75
N MET A 38 5.43 7.09 6.41
CA MET A 38 4.53 5.95 6.52
C MET A 38 4.79 5.23 7.84
N CYS A 39 3.71 4.86 8.52
CA CYS A 39 3.78 4.07 9.75
C CYS A 39 4.44 2.71 9.48
N SER A 40 5.28 2.26 10.41
CA SER A 40 6.02 0.99 10.23
C SER A 40 5.09 -0.21 10.09
N GLY A 41 3.97 -0.23 10.82
CA GLY A 41 2.99 -1.30 10.69
C GLY A 41 2.35 -1.35 9.32
N ALA A 42 2.00 -0.18 8.77
CA ALA A 42 1.46 -0.09 7.42
C ALA A 42 2.49 -0.56 6.40
N TYR A 43 3.74 -0.11 6.52
CA TYR A 43 4.78 -0.53 5.59
C TYR A 43 5.01 -2.04 5.64
N ASN A 44 5.00 -2.64 6.83
CA ASN A 44 5.12 -4.09 6.96
C ASN A 44 4.00 -4.85 6.25
N SER A 45 2.80 -4.27 6.21
CA SER A 45 1.68 -4.88 5.50
C SER A 45 1.79 -4.74 3.99
N VAL A 46 2.19 -3.57 3.49
CA VAL A 46 2.20 -3.30 2.05
C VAL A 46 3.50 -3.73 1.35
N ALA A 47 4.58 -3.92 2.10
CA ALA A 47 5.90 -4.19 1.52
C ALA A 47 5.91 -5.42 0.59
N PRO A 48 5.28 -6.56 0.92
CA PRO A 48 5.26 -7.70 0.01
C PRO A 48 4.59 -7.38 -1.32
N ALA A 49 3.48 -6.63 -1.31
CA ALA A 49 2.77 -6.23 -2.53
C ALA A 49 3.62 -5.26 -3.36
N ILE A 50 4.30 -4.33 -2.70
CA ILE A 50 5.21 -3.40 -3.36
C ILE A 50 6.29 -4.18 -4.12
N ARG A 51 6.91 -5.14 -3.44
CA ARG A 51 7.96 -5.94 -4.05
C ARG A 51 7.44 -6.77 -5.20
N LEU A 52 6.27 -7.39 -5.04
CA LEU A 52 5.64 -8.17 -6.10
C LEU A 52 5.43 -7.34 -7.35
N PHE A 53 4.84 -6.15 -7.20
CA PHE A 53 4.56 -5.27 -8.33
C PHE A 53 5.83 -4.73 -8.97
N ARG A 54 6.81 -4.40 -8.14
CA ARG A 54 8.09 -3.87 -8.65
C ARG A 54 8.81 -4.89 -9.54
N LEU A 55 8.66 -6.17 -9.22
CA LEU A 55 9.27 -7.25 -9.99
C LEU A 55 8.40 -7.73 -11.16
N GLY A 56 7.29 -7.05 -11.42
CA GLY A 56 6.42 -7.37 -12.56
C GLY A 56 5.36 -8.42 -12.29
N GLY A 57 5.21 -8.84 -11.03
CA GLY A 57 4.23 -9.85 -10.67
C GLY A 57 2.83 -9.31 -10.46
N GLN A 58 1.89 -10.21 -10.18
CA GLN A 58 0.52 -9.87 -9.79
C GLN A 58 -0.06 -11.01 -8.97
N GLN A 59 -1.07 -10.68 -8.15
CA GLN A 59 -1.79 -11.70 -7.40
C GLN A 59 -2.90 -12.26 -8.28
N PRO A 60 -3.04 -13.60 -8.37
CA PRO A 60 -3.99 -14.19 -9.31
C PRO A 60 -5.45 -13.90 -9.00
N TRP A 61 -5.77 -13.51 -7.76
CA TRP A 61 -7.15 -13.18 -7.37
C TRP A 61 -7.51 -11.72 -7.62
N ASP A 62 -6.56 -10.84 -7.94
CA ASP A 62 -6.86 -9.45 -8.21
C ASP A 62 -7.44 -9.29 -9.61
N LYS A 63 -8.52 -8.51 -9.72
CA LYS A 63 -9.17 -8.24 -10.99
C LYS A 63 -8.32 -7.35 -11.89
N ASP A 64 -7.66 -6.37 -11.29
CA ASP A 64 -6.75 -5.47 -12.00
C ASP A 64 -5.32 -5.89 -11.67
N LYS A 65 -4.53 -6.19 -12.69
CA LYS A 65 -3.15 -6.66 -12.50
C LYS A 65 -2.23 -5.60 -11.88
N ASP A 66 -2.65 -4.34 -11.89
CA ASP A 66 -1.85 -3.21 -11.42
C ASP A 66 -2.31 -2.69 -10.06
N VAL A 67 -3.34 -3.29 -9.45
CA VAL A 67 -3.90 -2.82 -8.19
C VAL A 67 -4.16 -3.99 -7.25
N THR A 68 -3.73 -3.84 -6.00
CA THR A 68 -4.13 -4.76 -4.93
C THR A 68 -4.46 -3.96 -3.67
N TYR A 69 -5.14 -4.60 -2.73
CA TYR A 69 -5.55 -3.97 -1.48
C TYR A 69 -4.97 -4.75 -0.32
N VAL A 70 -4.46 -4.02 0.67
CA VAL A 70 -3.81 -4.60 1.85
C VAL A 70 -4.34 -3.90 3.08
N SER A 71 -4.67 -4.65 4.13
CA SER A 71 -5.15 -4.06 5.38
C SER A 71 -4.00 -3.79 6.35
N CYS A 72 -4.19 -2.78 7.20
CA CYS A 72 -3.32 -2.53 8.33
C CYS A 72 -3.38 -3.75 9.28
N PRO A 73 -2.26 -4.14 9.92
CA PRO A 73 -2.23 -5.33 10.78
C PRO A 73 -2.87 -5.12 12.16
N ASP A 74 -3.27 -3.90 12.52
CA ASP A 74 -3.82 -3.59 13.84
C ASP A 74 -5.28 -4.09 13.92
N PRO A 75 -5.64 -4.96 14.88
CA PRO A 75 -7.01 -5.46 14.99
C PRO A 75 -8.02 -4.42 15.48
N GLU A 76 -7.56 -3.31 16.09
CA GLU A 76 -8.44 -2.26 16.61
C GLU A 76 -8.62 -1.11 15.63
N VAL A 77 -7.70 -0.94 14.69
CA VAL A 77 -7.72 0.16 13.73
C VAL A 77 -7.38 -0.42 12.36
N ILE A 78 -8.37 -0.50 11.48
CA ILE A 78 -8.17 -1.14 10.19
C ILE A 78 -8.33 -0.12 9.06
N LEU A 79 -7.20 0.20 8.43
CA LEU A 79 -7.14 0.97 7.20
C LEU A 79 -6.88 0.00 6.05
N ILE A 80 -7.54 0.25 4.93
CA ILE A 80 -7.30 -0.50 3.70
C ILE A 80 -6.45 0.36 2.79
N TYR A 81 -5.31 -0.16 2.38
CA TYR A 81 -4.39 0.52 1.47
C TYR A 81 -4.55 -0.01 0.07
N GLU A 82 -4.63 0.90 -0.90
CA GLU A 82 -4.53 0.56 -2.31
C GLU A 82 -3.06 0.61 -2.70
N VAL A 83 -2.53 -0.49 -3.22
CA VAL A 83 -1.17 -0.54 -3.78
C VAL A 83 -1.34 -0.60 -5.30
N ARG A 84 -0.89 0.45 -5.98
CA ARG A 84 -1.06 0.59 -7.42
C ARG A 84 0.29 0.65 -8.12
N ARG A 85 0.43 -0.20 -9.14
CA ARG A 85 1.58 -0.14 -10.05
C ARG A 85 1.26 0.88 -11.13
N MET A 86 2.05 1.93 -11.20
CA MET A 86 1.86 3.00 -12.17
C MET A 86 2.75 2.73 -13.38
N ARG A 87 2.14 2.41 -14.49
CA ARG A 87 2.87 2.15 -15.74
C ARG A 87 3.14 3.47 -16.46
N ASP A 88 4.34 3.59 -16.97
CA ASP A 88 4.72 4.77 -17.76
C ASP A 88 4.22 4.63 -19.20
#